data_8fc3a5c73330ab20a0caec6f40893f85
#
_entry.id   8fc3a5c73330ab20a0caec6f40893f85
#
_cell.length_a   1.000
_cell.length_b   1.000
_cell.length_c   1.000
_cell.angle_alpha   90.00
_cell.angle_beta   90.00
_cell.angle_gamma   90.00
#
_symmetry.space_group_name_H-M   'P 1'
#
loop_
_entity.id
_entity.type
_entity.pdbx_description
1 polymer ?
#
loop_
_entity_poly.entity_id
_entity_poly.type
_entity_poly.pdbx_seq_one_letter_code
_entity_poly.pdbx_strand_id
1 'polypeptide(L)'
;MNAARIFPFLNELRHYSLRDFRADFVAALTVTPMAVPQAMAYALIAGVHPQYGIYACMLPVIVAALWGSARYLAAGPTNAISMVLFTTMSTVSIGGITVAGLPEEARMPYIFGIALLCGLIQVGMGLARLGELANFISHSVMVAFSAGAALLIASGQLKTALGLPSSQAQGFFPQIDHVIHNFTHLNIWCLLVSGGTILLILLFKRISRRFPATLAALVIISAVSALLGLHEQGVRLVGAIPSVVPPLSLPPAFDMASIRDLFMPALAIALLGAVESLAIGKQLAGIRGDRFDGSQELIGQGLGNIAAGLTSGIPGCGSFTRSALVVTSGGRSRMGTVFSGLLALPMLFVMAPLVSWLPMPALAGVLLLISVNMIDIPAIRLCLRATRIDRWVLLITFASTLLLDLERAVFIGVLLSLTLFIYKAAHPRVRRLRATDPLMRYAPNNMPEGLVVYVIEGTLFFGAIHELERQLYEEDDTPPRLVVLHLTRVFWLDASGAHALEQFLERCYARSVPVVLVVGSRNVRDILGRTGVIDCLSDGFVADTLGDGLRIGVDMLNRHICCHTGCPEESCPGPACPTAAAPRSVDQLAQQRLQQMQPEDPASRTTEH
;
A
#
# COMPACT_ATOMS: atom_id res chain seq x y z
N MET A 1 -1.50 0.37 -28.18
CA MET A 1 -1.84 -0.40 -26.96
C MET A 1 -2.26 -1.80 -27.38
N ASN A 2 -1.59 -2.86 -26.94
CA ASN A 2 -1.95 -4.24 -27.30
C ASN A 2 -3.31 -4.59 -26.68
N ALA A 3 -4.27 -5.09 -27.49
CA ALA A 3 -5.59 -5.54 -27.02
C ALA A 3 -5.51 -6.51 -25.82
N ALA A 4 -4.44 -7.29 -25.73
CA ALA A 4 -4.15 -8.18 -24.61
C ALA A 4 -3.89 -7.47 -23.25
N ARG A 5 -3.56 -6.17 -23.25
CA ARG A 5 -3.47 -5.37 -22.01
C ARG A 5 -4.82 -4.84 -21.56
N ILE A 6 -5.72 -4.52 -22.51
CA ILE A 6 -7.05 -4.01 -22.17
C ILE A 6 -7.98 -5.13 -21.72
N PHE A 7 -7.80 -6.32 -22.27
CA PHE A 7 -8.64 -7.51 -22.01
C PHE A 7 -7.77 -8.70 -21.59
N PRO A 8 -7.27 -8.72 -20.34
CA PRO A 8 -6.37 -9.79 -19.85
C PRO A 8 -6.98 -11.19 -19.96
N PHE A 9 -8.30 -11.30 -19.83
CA PHE A 9 -9.02 -12.56 -19.91
C PHE A 9 -8.99 -13.23 -21.29
N LEU A 10 -8.84 -12.46 -22.39
CA LEU A 10 -8.78 -13.02 -23.75
C LEU A 10 -7.60 -13.96 -23.95
N ASN A 11 -6.45 -13.63 -23.35
CA ASN A 11 -5.28 -14.50 -23.43
C ASN A 11 -5.48 -15.83 -22.70
N GLU A 12 -6.21 -15.80 -21.61
CA GLU A 12 -6.49 -16.98 -20.80
C GLU A 12 -7.52 -17.88 -21.48
N LEU A 13 -8.58 -17.30 -22.06
CA LEU A 13 -9.61 -18.04 -22.78
C LEU A 13 -9.09 -18.78 -24.02
N ARG A 14 -8.05 -18.28 -24.70
CA ARG A 14 -7.43 -18.95 -25.86
C ARG A 14 -6.84 -20.33 -25.54
N HIS A 15 -6.43 -20.55 -24.31
CA HIS A 15 -5.77 -21.79 -23.87
C HIS A 15 -6.61 -22.53 -22.80
N TYR A 16 -7.87 -22.13 -22.61
CA TYR A 16 -8.74 -22.66 -21.59
C TYR A 16 -9.25 -24.05 -21.94
N SER A 17 -8.89 -25.03 -21.12
CA SER A 17 -9.25 -26.44 -21.35
C SER A 17 -10.47 -26.87 -20.54
N LEU A 18 -11.11 -27.99 -20.96
CA LEU A 18 -12.21 -28.59 -20.19
C LEU A 18 -11.76 -29.01 -18.78
N ARG A 19 -10.48 -29.34 -18.60
CA ARG A 19 -9.89 -29.65 -17.30
C ARG A 19 -9.83 -28.42 -16.39
N ASP A 20 -9.51 -27.25 -16.96
CA ASP A 20 -9.48 -25.98 -16.22
C ASP A 20 -10.89 -25.55 -15.86
N PHE A 21 -11.85 -25.68 -16.80
CA PHE A 21 -13.26 -25.44 -16.51
C PHE A 21 -13.76 -26.25 -15.30
N ARG A 22 -13.49 -27.57 -15.27
CA ARG A 22 -13.91 -28.41 -14.13
C ARG A 22 -13.26 -27.96 -12.82
N ALA A 23 -11.98 -27.64 -12.84
CA ALA A 23 -11.26 -27.18 -11.65
C ALA A 23 -11.81 -25.84 -11.13
N ASP A 24 -12.01 -24.88 -12.02
CA ASP A 24 -12.52 -23.55 -11.68
C ASP A 24 -13.99 -23.58 -11.23
N PHE A 25 -14.81 -24.43 -11.86
CA PHE A 25 -16.20 -24.61 -11.47
C PHE A 25 -16.34 -25.26 -10.08
N VAL A 26 -15.51 -26.27 -9.78
CA VAL A 26 -15.48 -26.89 -8.43
C VAL A 26 -14.96 -25.88 -7.38
N ALA A 27 -13.96 -25.08 -7.72
CA ALA A 27 -13.51 -24.01 -6.85
C ALA A 27 -14.63 -22.99 -6.57
N ALA A 28 -15.37 -22.57 -7.60
CA ALA A 28 -16.50 -21.66 -7.45
C ALA A 28 -17.62 -22.25 -6.58
N LEU A 29 -17.98 -23.53 -6.77
CA LEU A 29 -18.94 -24.24 -5.91
C LEU A 29 -18.52 -24.30 -4.44
N THR A 30 -17.21 -24.24 -4.16
CA THR A 30 -16.69 -24.22 -2.78
C THR A 30 -16.68 -22.80 -2.21
N VAL A 31 -16.35 -21.80 -3.04
CA VAL A 31 -16.20 -20.39 -2.62
C VAL A 31 -17.54 -19.70 -2.41
N THR A 32 -18.50 -19.91 -3.33
CA THR A 32 -19.79 -19.18 -3.32
C THR A 32 -20.60 -19.39 -2.04
N PRO A 33 -20.79 -20.63 -1.52
CA PRO A 33 -21.52 -20.86 -0.28
C PRO A 33 -20.90 -20.21 0.97
N MET A 34 -19.61 -19.86 0.89
CA MET A 34 -18.93 -19.14 1.96
C MET A 34 -18.98 -17.61 1.72
N ALA A 35 -18.87 -17.18 0.47
CA ALA A 35 -18.84 -15.77 0.09
C ALA A 35 -20.18 -15.06 0.35
N VAL A 36 -21.31 -15.72 0.04
CA VAL A 36 -22.65 -15.12 0.17
C VAL A 36 -23.00 -14.77 1.62
N PRO A 37 -22.91 -15.67 2.62
CA PRO A 37 -23.15 -15.29 4.02
C PRO A 37 -22.18 -14.25 4.55
N GLN A 38 -20.92 -14.28 4.13
CA GLN A 38 -19.95 -13.24 4.49
C GLN A 38 -20.35 -11.87 3.96
N ALA A 39 -20.78 -11.79 2.70
CA ALA A 39 -21.20 -10.56 2.08
C ALA A 39 -22.46 -9.97 2.75
N MET A 40 -23.39 -10.83 3.15
CA MET A 40 -24.55 -10.43 3.96
C MET A 40 -24.11 -9.81 5.30
N ALA A 41 -23.18 -10.49 5.98
CA ALA A 41 -22.62 -10.01 7.23
C ALA A 41 -21.91 -8.66 7.05
N TYR A 42 -21.17 -8.48 5.97
CA TYR A 42 -20.48 -7.22 5.65
C TYR A 42 -21.47 -6.09 5.30
N ALA A 43 -22.57 -6.38 4.63
CA ALA A 43 -23.64 -5.41 4.41
C ALA A 43 -24.24 -4.92 5.74
N LEU A 44 -24.43 -5.81 6.71
CA LEU A 44 -24.87 -5.43 8.06
C LEU A 44 -23.85 -4.58 8.81
N ILE A 45 -22.55 -4.85 8.64
CA ILE A 45 -21.49 -3.96 9.17
C ILE A 45 -21.60 -2.58 8.54
N ALA A 46 -21.84 -2.51 7.22
CA ALA A 46 -22.04 -1.26 6.50
C ALA A 46 -23.36 -0.52 6.89
N GLY A 47 -24.19 -1.12 7.73
CA GLY A 47 -25.47 -0.56 8.16
C GLY A 47 -26.56 -0.62 7.08
N VAL A 48 -26.47 -1.55 6.15
CA VAL A 48 -27.42 -1.74 5.04
C VAL A 48 -28.01 -3.14 5.03
N HIS A 49 -29.12 -3.30 4.32
CA HIS A 49 -29.79 -4.59 4.24
C HIS A 49 -28.86 -5.66 3.57
N PRO A 50 -28.86 -6.92 4.04
CA PRO A 50 -27.97 -7.98 3.55
C PRO A 50 -27.99 -8.22 2.04
N GLN A 51 -29.11 -7.97 1.37
CA GLN A 51 -29.26 -8.10 -0.09
C GLN A 51 -28.20 -7.36 -0.89
N TYR A 52 -27.83 -6.14 -0.48
CA TYR A 52 -26.86 -5.29 -1.17
C TYR A 52 -25.44 -5.88 -1.12
N GLY A 53 -25.14 -6.63 -0.07
CA GLY A 53 -23.91 -7.42 0.01
C GLY A 53 -23.89 -8.58 -0.98
N ILE A 54 -25.03 -9.27 -1.15
CA ILE A 54 -25.15 -10.35 -2.12
C ILE A 54 -25.02 -9.82 -3.55
N TYR A 55 -25.68 -8.68 -3.86
CA TYR A 55 -25.59 -8.05 -5.18
C TYR A 55 -24.13 -7.67 -5.51
N ALA A 56 -23.37 -7.21 -4.54
CA ALA A 56 -21.95 -6.92 -4.71
C ALA A 56 -21.08 -8.17 -4.94
N CYS A 57 -21.58 -9.37 -4.68
CA CYS A 57 -20.90 -10.63 -5.00
C CYS A 57 -21.22 -11.19 -6.40
N MET A 58 -22.05 -10.54 -7.18
CA MET A 58 -22.48 -10.99 -8.51
C MET A 58 -21.67 -10.31 -9.63
N LEU A 59 -22.29 -9.39 -10.36
CA LEU A 59 -21.68 -8.69 -11.48
C LEU A 59 -20.37 -7.96 -11.11
N PRO A 60 -20.26 -7.28 -9.97
CA PRO A 60 -19.00 -6.61 -9.57
C PRO A 60 -17.81 -7.57 -9.52
N VAL A 61 -17.99 -8.76 -8.97
CA VAL A 61 -16.94 -9.79 -8.86
C VAL A 61 -16.52 -10.28 -10.24
N ILE A 62 -17.49 -10.51 -11.13
CA ILE A 62 -17.25 -10.96 -12.51
C ILE A 62 -16.42 -9.91 -13.25
N VAL A 63 -16.84 -8.64 -13.20
CA VAL A 63 -16.16 -7.54 -13.86
C VAL A 63 -14.75 -7.39 -13.31
N ALA A 64 -14.57 -7.31 -11.99
CA ALA A 64 -13.25 -7.20 -11.38
C ALA A 64 -12.30 -8.35 -11.81
N ALA A 65 -12.79 -9.59 -11.84
CA ALA A 65 -12.00 -10.74 -12.24
C ALA A 65 -11.61 -10.72 -13.73
N LEU A 66 -12.49 -10.30 -14.61
CA LEU A 66 -12.22 -10.26 -16.04
C LEU A 66 -11.17 -9.19 -16.40
N TRP A 67 -11.25 -8.00 -15.83
CA TRP A 67 -10.34 -6.89 -16.13
C TRP A 67 -9.14 -6.77 -15.21
N GLY A 68 -9.14 -7.44 -14.05
CA GLY A 68 -8.00 -7.46 -13.12
C GLY A 68 -6.79 -8.19 -13.68
N SER A 69 -5.63 -7.97 -13.08
CA SER A 69 -4.37 -8.64 -13.39
C SER A 69 -4.24 -9.98 -12.67
N ALA A 70 -4.68 -10.03 -11.41
CA ALA A 70 -4.54 -11.20 -10.56
C ALA A 70 -5.50 -12.32 -10.97
N ARG A 71 -4.97 -13.55 -11.19
CA ARG A 71 -5.76 -14.69 -11.64
C ARG A 71 -6.68 -15.26 -10.58
N TYR A 72 -6.31 -15.15 -9.32
CA TYR A 72 -6.99 -15.81 -8.20
C TYR A 72 -7.63 -14.83 -7.21
N LEU A 73 -7.57 -13.55 -7.49
CA LEU A 73 -8.14 -12.55 -6.62
C LEU A 73 -9.67 -12.57 -6.69
N ALA A 74 -10.30 -12.89 -5.58
CA ALA A 74 -11.75 -12.83 -5.43
C ALA A 74 -12.14 -11.49 -4.82
N ALA A 75 -12.65 -10.58 -5.65
CA ALA A 75 -13.15 -9.28 -5.23
C ALA A 75 -14.53 -9.39 -4.54
N GLY A 76 -15.04 -8.28 -4.05
CA GLY A 76 -16.38 -8.12 -3.45
C GLY A 76 -16.34 -7.46 -2.08
N PRO A 77 -17.46 -7.40 -1.34
CA PRO A 77 -17.52 -6.76 -0.04
C PRO A 77 -16.48 -7.33 0.91
N THR A 78 -15.79 -6.48 1.64
CA THR A 78 -14.86 -6.85 2.70
C THR A 78 -15.23 -6.11 3.97
N ASN A 79 -14.74 -6.63 5.06
CA ASN A 79 -14.97 -6.09 6.36
C ASN A 79 -14.47 -4.64 6.51
N ALA A 80 -13.23 -4.39 6.08
CA ALA A 80 -12.61 -3.08 6.18
C ALA A 80 -13.39 -2.01 5.36
N ILE A 81 -13.74 -2.32 4.12
CA ILE A 81 -14.54 -1.43 3.27
C ILE A 81 -15.92 -1.17 3.87
N SER A 82 -16.57 -2.22 4.39
CA SER A 82 -17.91 -2.11 4.98
C SER A 82 -17.92 -1.22 6.22
N MET A 83 -16.86 -1.29 7.03
CA MET A 83 -16.72 -0.45 8.22
C MET A 83 -16.46 1.03 7.85
N VAL A 84 -15.58 1.28 6.87
CA VAL A 84 -15.37 2.64 6.36
C VAL A 84 -16.67 3.20 5.78
N LEU A 85 -17.43 2.39 5.04
CA LEU A 85 -18.72 2.78 4.50
C LEU A 85 -19.72 3.15 5.62
N PHE A 86 -19.79 2.35 6.70
CA PHE A 86 -20.63 2.63 7.86
C PHE A 86 -20.27 3.97 8.52
N THR A 87 -18.98 4.19 8.77
CA THR A 87 -18.48 5.43 9.37
C THR A 87 -18.79 6.61 8.47
N THR A 88 -18.58 6.47 7.17
CA THR A 88 -18.93 7.49 6.16
C THR A 88 -20.41 7.87 6.21
N MET A 89 -21.31 6.88 6.24
CA MET A 89 -22.75 7.16 6.33
C MET A 89 -23.13 7.91 7.60
N SER A 90 -22.38 7.68 8.66
CA SER A 90 -22.62 8.30 9.96
C SER A 90 -22.03 9.71 10.09
N THR A 91 -21.04 10.07 9.29
CA THR A 91 -20.32 11.35 9.34
C THR A 91 -20.73 12.31 8.23
N VAL A 92 -21.06 11.81 7.04
CA VAL A 92 -21.49 12.65 5.92
C VAL A 92 -22.91 13.18 6.18
N SER A 93 -23.05 14.51 6.14
CA SER A 93 -24.32 15.21 6.33
C SER A 93 -24.73 15.90 5.04
N ILE A 94 -25.94 15.62 4.59
CA ILE A 94 -26.53 16.21 3.39
C ILE A 94 -27.81 16.94 3.81
N GLY A 95 -27.86 18.24 3.55
CA GLY A 95 -28.99 19.06 3.98
C GLY A 95 -29.21 19.13 5.51
N GLY A 96 -28.13 18.94 6.30
CA GLY A 96 -28.18 18.98 7.77
C GLY A 96 -28.58 17.65 8.45
N ILE A 97 -28.84 16.59 7.67
CA ILE A 97 -29.15 15.25 8.19
C ILE A 97 -28.01 14.31 7.78
N THR A 98 -27.51 13.49 8.71
CA THR A 98 -26.52 12.46 8.37
C THR A 98 -27.11 11.42 7.42
N VAL A 99 -26.33 10.91 6.47
CA VAL A 99 -26.81 9.89 5.52
C VAL A 99 -27.35 8.66 6.25
N ALA A 100 -26.76 8.29 7.39
CA ALA A 100 -27.25 7.20 8.25
C ALA A 100 -28.64 7.47 8.85
N GLY A 101 -29.00 8.74 9.05
CA GLY A 101 -30.31 9.15 9.57
C GLY A 101 -31.43 9.18 8.51
N LEU A 102 -31.09 9.03 7.23
CA LEU A 102 -32.07 8.97 6.15
C LEU A 102 -32.80 7.61 6.13
N PRO A 103 -34.06 7.58 5.67
CA PRO A 103 -34.73 6.32 5.33
C PRO A 103 -33.88 5.50 4.34
N GLU A 104 -33.99 4.17 4.38
CA GLU A 104 -33.16 3.28 3.56
C GLU A 104 -33.24 3.62 2.07
N GLU A 105 -34.43 3.87 1.54
CA GLU A 105 -34.66 4.22 0.13
C GLU A 105 -33.90 5.50 -0.28
N ALA A 106 -33.85 6.51 0.58
CA ALA A 106 -33.15 7.76 0.32
C ALA A 106 -31.63 7.65 0.54
N ARG A 107 -31.18 6.73 1.39
CA ARG A 107 -29.78 6.47 1.71
C ARG A 107 -29.04 5.69 0.64
N MET A 108 -29.71 4.69 0.04
CA MET A 108 -29.06 3.78 -0.90
C MET A 108 -28.43 4.46 -2.13
N PRO A 109 -29.04 5.47 -2.77
CA PRO A 109 -28.41 6.20 -3.87
C PRO A 109 -27.03 6.78 -3.53
N TYR A 110 -26.80 7.27 -2.31
CA TYR A 110 -25.51 7.79 -1.88
C TYR A 110 -24.46 6.69 -1.75
N ILE A 111 -24.86 5.51 -1.26
CA ILE A 111 -23.98 4.33 -1.15
C ILE A 111 -23.54 3.87 -2.55
N PHE A 112 -24.48 3.80 -3.49
CA PHE A 112 -24.17 3.45 -4.88
C PHE A 112 -23.30 4.52 -5.54
N GLY A 113 -23.54 5.79 -5.22
CA GLY A 113 -22.70 6.90 -5.65
C GLY A 113 -21.26 6.79 -5.13
N ILE A 114 -21.08 6.43 -3.86
CA ILE A 114 -19.75 6.16 -3.29
C ILE A 114 -19.07 4.99 -4.01
N ALA A 115 -19.78 3.90 -4.29
CA ALA A 115 -19.22 2.78 -5.04
C ALA A 115 -18.78 3.20 -6.45
N LEU A 116 -19.59 4.00 -7.14
CA LEU A 116 -19.28 4.56 -8.46
C LEU A 116 -18.05 5.47 -8.41
N LEU A 117 -18.02 6.44 -7.48
CA LEU A 117 -16.89 7.35 -7.31
C LEU A 117 -15.60 6.60 -6.94
N CYS A 118 -15.68 5.66 -6.00
CA CYS A 118 -14.59 4.78 -5.65
C CYS A 118 -14.03 4.07 -6.88
N GLY A 119 -14.92 3.50 -7.69
CA GLY A 119 -14.54 2.81 -8.92
C GLY A 119 -13.88 3.73 -9.94
N LEU A 120 -14.41 4.95 -10.15
CA LEU A 120 -13.83 5.94 -11.05
C LEU A 120 -12.43 6.38 -10.57
N ILE A 121 -12.26 6.60 -9.27
CA ILE A 121 -10.95 6.93 -8.68
C ILE A 121 -9.95 5.80 -8.91
N GLN A 122 -10.33 4.54 -8.66
CA GLN A 122 -9.45 3.38 -8.86
C GLN A 122 -9.08 3.18 -10.33
N VAL A 123 -10.02 3.36 -11.26
CA VAL A 123 -9.73 3.34 -12.71
C VAL A 123 -8.76 4.47 -13.06
N GLY A 124 -9.00 5.69 -12.56
CA GLY A 124 -8.10 6.83 -12.74
C GLY A 124 -6.68 6.54 -12.21
N MET A 125 -6.57 5.96 -11.01
CA MET A 125 -5.29 5.53 -10.44
C MET A 125 -4.60 4.47 -11.33
N GLY A 126 -5.35 3.50 -11.85
CA GLY A 126 -4.82 2.48 -12.74
C GLY A 126 -4.31 3.06 -14.06
N LEU A 127 -5.07 3.97 -14.70
CA LEU A 127 -4.67 4.66 -15.93
C LEU A 127 -3.46 5.58 -15.71
N ALA A 128 -3.38 6.24 -14.57
CA ALA A 128 -2.24 7.05 -14.16
C ALA A 128 -1.01 6.20 -13.74
N ARG A 129 -1.09 4.86 -13.82
CA ARG A 129 -0.05 3.90 -13.42
C ARG A 129 0.37 4.00 -11.95
N LEU A 130 -0.56 4.37 -11.09
CA LEU A 130 -0.32 4.49 -9.65
C LEU A 130 -0.34 3.13 -8.92
N GLY A 131 -0.48 2.02 -9.63
CA GLY A 131 -0.42 0.68 -9.03
C GLY A 131 0.86 0.39 -8.25
N GLU A 132 1.96 1.08 -8.58
CA GLU A 132 3.21 0.97 -7.82
C GLU A 132 3.21 1.78 -6.52
N LEU A 133 2.41 2.85 -6.41
CA LEU A 133 2.34 3.69 -5.21
C LEU A 133 1.77 2.95 -4.00
N ALA A 134 0.93 1.95 -4.21
CA ALA A 134 0.47 1.10 -3.12
C ALA A 134 1.60 0.31 -2.43
N ASN A 135 2.77 0.19 -3.07
CA ASN A 135 3.97 -0.38 -2.44
C ASN A 135 4.54 0.51 -1.32
N PHE A 136 4.13 1.78 -1.25
CA PHE A 136 4.56 2.72 -0.20
C PHE A 136 3.73 2.60 1.09
N ILE A 137 2.59 1.89 1.05
CA ILE A 137 1.84 1.61 2.28
C ILE A 137 2.54 0.48 3.01
N SER A 138 3.04 0.79 4.21
CA SER A 138 3.81 -0.18 4.96
C SER A 138 2.92 -1.32 5.48
N HIS A 139 3.50 -2.52 5.55
CA HIS A 139 2.84 -3.69 6.13
C HIS A 139 2.36 -3.41 7.58
N SER A 140 3.11 -2.61 8.33
CA SER A 140 2.78 -2.23 9.70
C SER A 140 1.48 -1.43 9.82
N VAL A 141 1.18 -0.54 8.83
CA VAL A 141 -0.10 0.19 8.76
C VAL A 141 -1.25 -0.79 8.55
N MET A 142 -1.11 -1.72 7.60
CA MET A 142 -2.17 -2.70 7.30
C MET A 142 -2.49 -3.62 8.48
N VAL A 143 -1.44 -4.13 9.15
CA VAL A 143 -1.59 -4.98 10.35
C VAL A 143 -2.28 -4.23 11.48
N ALA A 144 -1.85 -3.00 11.74
CA ALA A 144 -2.43 -2.15 12.78
C ALA A 144 -3.90 -1.82 12.52
N PHE A 145 -4.20 -1.41 11.28
CA PHE A 145 -5.56 -1.11 10.83
C PHE A 145 -6.47 -2.32 10.96
N SER A 146 -6.04 -3.50 10.46
CA SER A 146 -6.83 -4.73 10.54
C SER A 146 -7.13 -5.13 11.99
N ALA A 147 -6.14 -5.01 12.89
CA ALA A 147 -6.32 -5.30 14.30
C ALA A 147 -7.28 -4.30 15.00
N GLY A 148 -7.14 -3.01 14.70
CA GLY A 148 -8.05 -1.97 15.23
C GLY A 148 -9.47 -2.13 14.72
N ALA A 149 -9.65 -2.37 13.41
CA ALA A 149 -10.94 -2.65 12.79
C ALA A 149 -11.59 -3.91 13.39
N ALA A 150 -10.81 -4.96 13.67
CA ALA A 150 -11.29 -6.16 14.32
C ALA A 150 -11.93 -5.86 15.69
N LEU A 151 -11.30 -5.03 16.51
CA LEU A 151 -11.86 -4.63 17.81
C LEU A 151 -13.10 -3.76 17.68
N LEU A 152 -13.12 -2.82 16.71
CA LEU A 152 -14.30 -1.99 16.42
C LEU A 152 -15.50 -2.83 16.01
N ILE A 153 -15.29 -3.83 15.14
CA ILE A 153 -16.36 -4.72 14.72
C ILE A 153 -16.84 -5.58 15.89
N ALA A 154 -15.90 -6.18 16.61
CA ALA A 154 -16.26 -7.00 17.77
C ALA A 154 -17.10 -6.20 18.77
N SER A 155 -16.69 -4.98 19.13
CA SER A 155 -17.44 -4.12 20.04
C SER A 155 -18.85 -3.79 19.51
N GLY A 156 -18.97 -3.47 18.21
CA GLY A 156 -20.26 -3.18 17.57
C GLY A 156 -21.22 -4.38 17.52
N GLN A 157 -20.67 -5.60 17.42
CA GLN A 157 -21.49 -6.82 17.36
C GLN A 157 -21.89 -7.34 18.75
N LEU A 158 -21.21 -6.95 19.81
CA LEU A 158 -21.54 -7.40 21.17
C LEU A 158 -22.99 -7.11 21.53
N LYS A 159 -23.51 -5.91 21.24
CA LYS A 159 -24.91 -5.56 21.53
C LYS A 159 -25.90 -6.50 20.88
N THR A 160 -25.68 -6.89 19.62
CA THR A 160 -26.55 -7.81 18.87
C THR A 160 -26.39 -9.24 19.35
N ALA A 161 -25.15 -9.67 19.62
CA ALA A 161 -24.84 -11.00 20.14
C ALA A 161 -25.43 -11.25 21.53
N LEU A 162 -25.51 -10.22 22.37
CA LEU A 162 -26.05 -10.24 23.72
C LEU A 162 -27.53 -9.86 23.79
N GLY A 163 -28.14 -9.44 22.68
CA GLY A 163 -29.55 -9.01 22.63
C GLY A 163 -29.84 -7.70 23.39
N LEU A 164 -28.83 -6.82 23.52
CA LEU A 164 -28.98 -5.55 24.23
C LEU A 164 -29.82 -4.54 23.44
N PRO A 165 -30.37 -3.50 24.10
CA PRO A 165 -31.09 -2.43 23.43
C PRO A 165 -30.29 -1.79 22.29
N SER A 166 -30.97 -1.28 21.28
CA SER A 166 -30.33 -0.56 20.19
C SER A 166 -29.62 0.70 20.70
N SER A 167 -28.41 0.93 20.25
CA SER A 167 -27.61 2.10 20.60
C SER A 167 -27.12 2.80 19.34
N GLN A 168 -27.10 4.12 19.35
CA GLN A 168 -26.44 4.96 18.35
C GLN A 168 -24.97 5.24 18.68
N ALA A 169 -24.43 4.61 19.74
CA ALA A 169 -23.05 4.78 20.14
C ALA A 169 -22.10 4.32 19.02
N GLN A 170 -21.20 5.22 18.60
CA GLN A 170 -20.21 4.99 17.56
C GLN A 170 -18.81 5.00 18.17
N GLY A 171 -17.90 4.23 17.58
CA GLY A 171 -16.53 4.06 18.07
C GLY A 171 -16.39 2.98 19.14
N PHE A 172 -15.15 2.59 19.42
CA PHE A 172 -14.85 1.46 20.30
C PHE A 172 -15.30 1.71 21.75
N PHE A 173 -14.87 2.80 22.35
CA PHE A 173 -15.12 3.08 23.77
C PHE A 173 -16.60 3.31 24.08
N PRO A 174 -17.38 4.13 23.32
CA PRO A 174 -18.81 4.28 23.58
C PRO A 174 -19.61 2.98 23.42
N GLN A 175 -19.21 2.10 22.50
CA GLN A 175 -19.86 0.80 22.33
C GLN A 175 -19.61 -0.12 23.51
N ILE A 176 -18.39 -0.17 24.02
CA ILE A 176 -18.05 -0.96 25.22
C ILE A 176 -18.76 -0.41 26.46
N ASP A 177 -18.78 0.92 26.62
CA ASP A 177 -19.49 1.57 27.72
C ASP A 177 -21.00 1.23 27.68
N HIS A 178 -21.61 1.28 26.49
CA HIS A 178 -23.02 0.88 26.31
C HIS A 178 -23.26 -0.58 26.73
N VAL A 179 -22.36 -1.50 26.36
CA VAL A 179 -22.47 -2.92 26.75
C VAL A 179 -22.38 -3.08 28.25
N ILE A 180 -21.45 -2.39 28.92
CA ILE A 180 -21.26 -2.47 30.38
C ILE A 180 -22.49 -1.95 31.11
N HIS A 181 -23.02 -0.78 30.73
CA HIS A 181 -24.17 -0.17 31.40
C HIS A 181 -25.49 -0.93 31.18
N ASN A 182 -25.65 -1.63 30.05
CA ASN A 182 -26.86 -2.37 29.72
C ASN A 182 -26.71 -3.89 29.93
N PHE A 183 -25.66 -4.35 30.58
CA PHE A 183 -25.40 -5.79 30.77
C PHE A 183 -26.53 -6.52 31.52
N THR A 184 -27.28 -5.81 32.36
CA THR A 184 -28.45 -6.34 33.09
C THR A 184 -29.63 -6.68 32.17
N HIS A 185 -29.68 -6.11 30.97
CA HIS A 185 -30.73 -6.37 29.97
C HIS A 185 -30.34 -7.48 28.98
N LEU A 186 -29.36 -8.31 29.32
CA LEU A 186 -28.88 -9.41 28.50
C LEU A 186 -30.01 -10.41 28.19
N ASN A 187 -30.19 -10.72 26.90
CA ASN A 187 -31.10 -11.79 26.47
C ASN A 187 -30.31 -13.10 26.32
N ILE A 188 -30.62 -14.06 27.20
CA ILE A 188 -29.93 -15.35 27.23
C ILE A 188 -30.07 -16.12 25.91
N TRP A 189 -31.21 -15.99 25.22
CA TRP A 189 -31.45 -16.67 23.95
C TRP A 189 -30.56 -16.10 22.83
N CYS A 190 -30.34 -14.78 22.80
CA CYS A 190 -29.41 -14.16 21.86
C CYS A 190 -27.97 -14.63 22.11
N LEU A 191 -27.55 -14.73 23.37
CA LEU A 191 -26.23 -15.25 23.75
C LEU A 191 -26.08 -16.72 23.35
N LEU A 192 -27.09 -17.58 23.56
CA LEU A 192 -27.07 -18.99 23.17
C LEU A 192 -27.03 -19.15 21.65
N VAL A 193 -27.75 -18.34 20.90
CA VAL A 193 -27.75 -18.34 19.43
C VAL A 193 -26.40 -17.91 18.88
N SER A 194 -25.83 -16.79 19.37
CA SER A 194 -24.54 -16.29 18.91
C SER A 194 -23.39 -17.22 19.31
N GLY A 195 -23.36 -17.67 20.56
CA GLY A 195 -22.36 -18.62 21.07
C GLY A 195 -22.46 -20.00 20.40
N GLY A 196 -23.68 -20.52 20.21
CA GLY A 196 -23.93 -21.75 19.50
C GLY A 196 -23.48 -21.69 18.03
N THR A 197 -23.68 -20.56 17.36
CA THR A 197 -23.17 -20.34 16.00
C THR A 197 -21.65 -20.40 15.96
N ILE A 198 -20.95 -19.71 16.86
CA ILE A 198 -19.49 -19.76 16.97
C ILE A 198 -19.02 -21.19 17.21
N LEU A 199 -19.61 -21.88 18.17
CA LEU A 199 -19.26 -23.26 18.52
C LEU A 199 -19.43 -24.21 17.33
N LEU A 200 -20.56 -24.15 16.62
CA LEU A 200 -20.80 -24.98 15.44
C LEU A 200 -19.80 -24.71 14.33
N ILE A 201 -19.48 -23.44 14.05
CA ILE A 201 -18.48 -23.08 13.03
C ILE A 201 -17.11 -23.68 13.40
N LEU A 202 -16.68 -23.55 14.66
CA LEU A 202 -15.41 -24.10 15.12
C LEU A 202 -15.39 -25.62 15.03
N LEU A 203 -16.49 -26.29 15.42
CA LEU A 203 -16.64 -27.73 15.35
C LEU A 203 -16.55 -28.23 13.90
N PHE A 204 -17.30 -27.63 12.99
CA PHE A 204 -17.27 -28.02 11.57
C PHE A 204 -15.91 -27.77 10.92
N LYS A 205 -15.24 -26.67 11.24
CA LYS A 205 -13.86 -26.40 10.78
C LYS A 205 -12.86 -27.44 11.28
N ARG A 206 -13.10 -28.01 12.46
CA ARG A 206 -12.25 -29.07 13.03
C ARG A 206 -12.46 -30.41 12.30
N ILE A 207 -13.70 -30.71 11.87
CA ILE A 207 -14.03 -31.94 11.15
C ILE A 207 -13.48 -31.90 9.72
N SER A 208 -13.72 -30.81 8.99
CA SER A 208 -13.24 -30.66 7.63
C SER A 208 -12.99 -29.20 7.26
N ARG A 209 -11.77 -28.91 6.79
CA ARG A 209 -11.41 -27.56 6.29
C ARG A 209 -12.11 -27.18 4.97
N ARG A 210 -12.63 -28.18 4.24
CA ARG A 210 -13.34 -27.98 2.96
C ARG A 210 -14.85 -27.81 3.12
N PHE A 211 -15.36 -28.08 4.31
CA PHE A 211 -16.79 -27.98 4.58
C PHE A 211 -17.22 -26.52 4.74
N PRO A 212 -18.37 -26.09 4.16
CA PRO A 212 -18.87 -24.72 4.30
C PRO A 212 -19.44 -24.48 5.72
N ALA A 213 -18.54 -24.48 6.71
CA ALA A 213 -18.89 -24.49 8.13
C ALA A 213 -19.82 -23.33 8.54
N THR A 214 -19.57 -22.12 7.99
CA THR A 214 -20.39 -20.94 8.29
C THR A 214 -21.82 -21.11 7.79
N LEU A 215 -22.01 -21.58 6.54
CA LEU A 215 -23.32 -21.79 5.97
C LEU A 215 -24.09 -22.86 6.75
N ALA A 216 -23.45 -24.02 7.01
CA ALA A 216 -24.08 -25.11 7.75
C ALA A 216 -24.49 -24.69 9.17
N ALA A 217 -23.64 -23.94 9.87
CA ALA A 217 -23.94 -23.42 11.21
C ALA A 217 -25.15 -22.45 11.17
N LEU A 218 -25.20 -21.55 10.18
CA LEU A 218 -26.32 -20.63 10.02
C LEU A 218 -27.63 -21.36 9.72
N VAL A 219 -27.61 -22.35 8.83
CA VAL A 219 -28.79 -23.16 8.51
C VAL A 219 -29.30 -23.92 9.73
N ILE A 220 -28.41 -24.59 10.48
CA ILE A 220 -28.78 -25.35 11.68
C ILE A 220 -29.33 -24.41 12.75
N ILE A 221 -28.67 -23.32 13.05
CA ILE A 221 -29.12 -22.38 14.08
C ILE A 221 -30.44 -21.72 13.68
N SER A 222 -30.64 -21.40 12.39
CA SER A 222 -31.90 -20.86 11.91
C SER A 222 -33.05 -21.88 12.07
N ALA A 223 -32.80 -23.14 11.72
CA ALA A 223 -33.78 -24.22 11.92
C ALA A 223 -34.13 -24.42 13.41
N VAL A 224 -33.12 -24.47 14.27
CA VAL A 224 -33.31 -24.59 15.73
C VAL A 224 -34.06 -23.38 16.29
N SER A 225 -33.70 -22.18 15.88
CA SER A 225 -34.37 -20.92 16.29
C SER A 225 -35.85 -20.90 15.84
N ALA A 226 -36.15 -21.36 14.64
CA ALA A 226 -37.50 -21.44 14.12
C ALA A 226 -38.34 -22.50 14.85
N LEU A 227 -37.76 -23.68 15.08
CA LEU A 227 -38.44 -24.80 15.78
C LEU A 227 -38.75 -24.44 17.25
N LEU A 228 -37.88 -23.71 17.91
CA LEU A 228 -38.03 -23.27 19.32
C LEU A 228 -38.84 -21.98 19.45
N GLY A 229 -39.27 -21.34 18.35
CA GLY A 229 -40.02 -20.08 18.39
C GLY A 229 -39.25 -18.93 19.05
N LEU A 230 -37.90 -18.87 18.92
CA LEU A 230 -37.08 -17.93 19.64
C LEU A 230 -37.35 -16.46 19.26
N HIS A 231 -38.01 -16.19 18.15
CA HIS A 231 -38.45 -14.86 17.75
C HIS A 231 -39.46 -14.27 18.76
N GLU A 232 -40.31 -15.09 19.36
CA GLU A 232 -41.25 -14.72 20.42
C GLU A 232 -40.50 -14.37 21.74
N GLN A 233 -39.29 -14.90 21.92
CA GLN A 233 -38.41 -14.64 23.06
C GLN A 233 -37.48 -13.44 22.86
N GLY A 234 -37.76 -12.58 21.88
CA GLY A 234 -37.02 -11.35 21.60
C GLY A 234 -35.78 -11.51 20.70
N VAL A 235 -35.57 -12.69 20.09
CA VAL A 235 -34.53 -12.88 19.09
C VAL A 235 -34.96 -12.26 17.75
N ARG A 236 -34.30 -11.17 17.34
CA ARG A 236 -34.61 -10.49 16.09
C ARG A 236 -34.17 -11.32 14.89
N LEU A 237 -35.02 -11.39 13.86
CA LEU A 237 -34.72 -12.02 12.58
C LEU A 237 -34.23 -10.97 11.56
N VAL A 238 -33.52 -11.42 10.54
CA VAL A 238 -33.06 -10.58 9.42
C VAL A 238 -34.23 -10.05 8.60
N GLY A 239 -35.32 -10.85 8.47
CA GLY A 239 -36.47 -10.50 7.68
C GLY A 239 -36.37 -10.95 6.23
N ALA A 240 -37.44 -10.70 5.45
CA ALA A 240 -37.53 -11.12 4.07
C ALA A 240 -36.51 -10.38 3.18
N ILE A 241 -35.73 -11.15 2.42
CA ILE A 241 -34.89 -10.61 1.35
C ILE A 241 -35.66 -10.80 0.04
N PRO A 242 -35.84 -9.74 -0.76
CA PRO A 242 -36.43 -9.92 -2.08
C PRO A 242 -35.50 -10.81 -2.92
N SER A 243 -36.06 -11.90 -3.43
CA SER A 243 -35.39 -12.82 -4.35
C SER A 243 -35.38 -12.25 -5.78
N VAL A 244 -34.86 -11.05 -5.94
CA VAL A 244 -34.88 -10.32 -7.22
C VAL A 244 -33.47 -10.21 -7.75
N VAL A 245 -33.34 -10.31 -9.05
CA VAL A 245 -32.08 -9.94 -9.75
C VAL A 245 -31.71 -8.51 -9.38
N PRO A 246 -30.42 -8.19 -9.11
CA PRO A 246 -30.01 -6.85 -8.75
C PRO A 246 -30.60 -5.81 -9.71
N PRO A 247 -31.41 -4.86 -9.23
CA PRO A 247 -31.94 -3.82 -10.09
C PRO A 247 -30.79 -2.94 -10.58
N LEU A 248 -30.88 -2.50 -11.84
CA LEU A 248 -29.99 -1.45 -12.32
C LEU A 248 -30.34 -0.16 -11.58
N SER A 249 -29.41 0.35 -10.82
CA SER A 249 -29.51 1.63 -10.13
C SER A 249 -28.62 2.62 -10.87
N LEU A 250 -29.25 3.55 -11.59
CA LEU A 250 -28.53 4.75 -12.00
C LEU A 250 -28.51 5.67 -10.77
N PRO A 251 -27.32 6.01 -10.24
CA PRO A 251 -27.26 7.03 -9.20
C PRO A 251 -27.97 8.29 -9.71
N PRO A 252 -28.79 8.96 -8.89
CA PRO A 252 -29.39 10.22 -9.30
C PRO A 252 -28.26 11.16 -9.73
N ALA A 253 -28.57 12.10 -10.63
CA ALA A 253 -27.63 13.15 -10.98
C ALA A 253 -27.28 13.90 -9.68
N PHE A 254 -26.14 13.53 -9.09
CA PHE A 254 -25.66 14.24 -7.90
C PHE A 254 -25.34 15.68 -8.29
N ASP A 255 -25.83 16.61 -7.50
CA ASP A 255 -25.35 17.99 -7.57
C ASP A 255 -23.85 18.03 -7.17
N MET A 256 -23.19 19.09 -7.56
CA MET A 256 -21.75 19.25 -7.32
C MET A 256 -21.41 19.28 -5.81
N ALA A 257 -22.36 19.68 -4.96
CA ALA A 257 -22.20 19.67 -3.51
C ALA A 257 -22.15 18.23 -2.97
N SER A 258 -23.11 17.39 -3.36
CA SER A 258 -23.14 15.96 -2.98
C SER A 258 -21.87 15.21 -3.47
N ILE A 259 -21.41 15.48 -4.70
CA ILE A 259 -20.16 14.87 -5.21
C ILE A 259 -18.97 15.28 -4.32
N ARG A 260 -18.89 16.57 -3.94
CA ARG A 260 -17.82 17.07 -3.07
C ARG A 260 -17.82 16.37 -1.71
N ASP A 261 -19.00 16.20 -1.10
CA ASP A 261 -19.13 15.60 0.23
C ASP A 261 -18.84 14.09 0.20
N LEU A 262 -19.15 13.40 -0.90
CA LEU A 262 -18.88 11.98 -1.09
C LEU A 262 -17.46 11.68 -1.58
N PHE A 263 -16.72 12.67 -2.10
CA PHE A 263 -15.41 12.44 -2.74
C PHE A 263 -14.36 11.93 -1.76
N MET A 264 -14.22 12.57 -0.59
CA MET A 264 -13.21 12.15 0.40
C MET A 264 -13.47 10.75 0.96
N PRO A 265 -14.69 10.38 1.35
CA PRO A 265 -15.03 9.01 1.68
C PRO A 265 -14.76 8.02 0.56
N ALA A 266 -15.16 8.34 -0.67
CA ALA A 266 -14.91 7.49 -1.82
C ALA A 266 -13.40 7.31 -2.09
N LEU A 267 -12.61 8.37 -1.90
CA LEU A 267 -11.15 8.31 -2.00
C LEU A 267 -10.54 7.41 -0.91
N ALA A 268 -11.02 7.50 0.33
CA ALA A 268 -10.56 6.63 1.42
C ALA A 268 -10.84 5.15 1.12
N ILE A 269 -12.07 4.83 0.67
CA ILE A 269 -12.46 3.49 0.27
C ILE A 269 -11.63 3.02 -0.94
N ALA A 270 -11.40 3.89 -1.93
CA ALA A 270 -10.61 3.57 -3.11
C ALA A 270 -9.15 3.25 -2.76
N LEU A 271 -8.52 4.04 -1.90
CA LEU A 271 -7.14 3.82 -1.45
C LEU A 271 -7.03 2.55 -0.62
N LEU A 272 -7.93 2.35 0.35
CA LEU A 272 -7.93 1.15 1.17
C LEU A 272 -8.12 -0.12 0.32
N GLY A 273 -9.12 -0.09 -0.56
CA GLY A 273 -9.39 -1.21 -1.47
C GLY A 273 -8.26 -1.46 -2.45
N ALA A 274 -7.59 -0.41 -2.94
CA ALA A 274 -6.39 -0.53 -3.77
C ALA A 274 -5.28 -1.27 -3.02
N VAL A 275 -4.98 -0.85 -1.79
CA VAL A 275 -3.92 -1.45 -0.97
C VAL A 275 -4.18 -2.92 -0.71
N GLU A 276 -5.39 -3.26 -0.24
CA GLU A 276 -5.77 -4.65 0.05
C GLU A 276 -5.68 -5.51 -1.22
N SER A 277 -6.26 -5.05 -2.33
CA SER A 277 -6.28 -5.81 -3.58
C SER A 277 -4.88 -6.02 -4.17
N LEU A 278 -4.02 -4.97 -4.15
CA LEU A 278 -2.66 -5.05 -4.65
C LEU A 278 -1.77 -5.94 -3.78
N ALA A 279 -1.89 -5.84 -2.46
CA ALA A 279 -1.13 -6.68 -1.54
C ALA A 279 -1.48 -8.16 -1.71
N ILE A 280 -2.78 -8.49 -1.75
CA ILE A 280 -3.27 -9.86 -1.91
C ILE A 280 -2.91 -10.39 -3.31
N GLY A 281 -3.15 -9.61 -4.36
CA GLY A 281 -2.85 -9.98 -5.73
C GLY A 281 -1.37 -10.28 -5.94
N LYS A 282 -0.48 -9.43 -5.41
CA LYS A 282 0.98 -9.61 -5.46
C LYS A 282 1.43 -10.86 -4.70
N GLN A 283 0.87 -11.08 -3.50
CA GLN A 283 1.19 -12.27 -2.70
C GLN A 283 0.77 -13.57 -3.40
N LEU A 284 -0.43 -13.62 -3.96
CA LEU A 284 -0.93 -14.80 -4.68
C LEU A 284 -0.16 -15.06 -5.96
N ALA A 285 0.18 -14.01 -6.71
CA ALA A 285 1.03 -14.10 -7.89
C ALA A 285 2.43 -14.65 -7.53
N GLY A 286 3.02 -14.19 -6.41
CA GLY A 286 4.30 -14.68 -5.91
C GLY A 286 4.30 -16.18 -5.58
N ILE A 287 3.23 -16.70 -4.97
CA ILE A 287 3.08 -18.12 -4.64
C ILE A 287 3.04 -19.00 -5.91
N ARG A 288 2.46 -18.51 -7.00
CA ARG A 288 2.26 -19.24 -8.25
C ARG A 288 3.29 -18.92 -9.34
N GLY A 289 4.13 -17.91 -9.14
CA GLY A 289 5.07 -17.42 -10.14
C GLY A 289 4.41 -16.67 -11.31
N ASP A 290 3.20 -16.15 -11.11
CA ASP A 290 2.45 -15.39 -12.11
C ASP A 290 2.97 -13.94 -12.21
N ARG A 291 2.82 -13.33 -13.39
CA ARG A 291 3.07 -11.90 -13.57
C ARG A 291 1.90 -11.10 -12.98
N PHE A 292 2.21 -10.07 -12.21
CA PHE A 292 1.25 -9.18 -11.60
C PHE A 292 1.49 -7.74 -12.05
N ASP A 293 0.47 -7.10 -12.61
CA ASP A 293 0.45 -5.69 -12.98
C ASP A 293 -0.53 -4.96 -12.05
N GLY A 294 0.02 -4.18 -11.10
CA GLY A 294 -0.79 -3.47 -10.10
C GLY A 294 -1.71 -2.42 -10.73
N SER A 295 -1.29 -1.76 -11.81
CA SER A 295 -2.12 -0.76 -12.47
C SER A 295 -3.32 -1.38 -13.19
N GLN A 296 -3.11 -2.53 -13.83
CA GLN A 296 -4.19 -3.29 -14.43
C GLN A 296 -5.15 -3.85 -13.37
N GLU A 297 -4.63 -4.25 -12.21
CA GLU A 297 -5.46 -4.70 -11.09
C GLU A 297 -6.38 -3.59 -10.58
N LEU A 298 -5.87 -2.36 -10.44
CA LEU A 298 -6.67 -1.20 -10.04
C LEU A 298 -7.79 -0.90 -11.06
N ILE A 299 -7.52 -1.05 -12.36
CA ILE A 299 -8.56 -0.90 -13.39
C ILE A 299 -9.65 -1.97 -13.20
N GLY A 300 -9.28 -3.23 -12.97
CA GLY A 300 -10.24 -4.30 -12.72
C GLY A 300 -11.10 -4.06 -11.48
N GLN A 301 -10.49 -3.71 -10.36
CA GLN A 301 -11.19 -3.39 -9.11
C GLN A 301 -12.10 -2.17 -9.28
N GLY A 302 -11.61 -1.12 -9.95
CA GLY A 302 -12.39 0.08 -10.23
C GLY A 302 -13.62 -0.20 -11.10
N LEU A 303 -13.47 -0.98 -12.19
CA LEU A 303 -14.60 -1.40 -13.02
C LEU A 303 -15.59 -2.26 -12.23
N GLY A 304 -15.11 -3.13 -11.33
CA GLY A 304 -15.95 -3.90 -10.40
C GLY A 304 -16.76 -2.99 -9.48
N ASN A 305 -16.15 -1.94 -8.92
CA ASN A 305 -16.84 -0.98 -8.07
C ASN A 305 -17.84 -0.10 -8.84
N ILE A 306 -17.53 0.28 -10.09
CA ILE A 306 -18.49 0.92 -11.00
C ILE A 306 -19.69 0.00 -11.22
N ALA A 307 -19.44 -1.29 -11.52
CA ALA A 307 -20.51 -2.27 -11.67
C ALA A 307 -21.33 -2.40 -10.37
N ALA A 308 -20.71 -2.37 -9.19
CA ALA A 308 -21.41 -2.39 -7.91
C ALA A 308 -22.36 -1.20 -7.77
N GLY A 309 -21.87 0.03 -8.04
CA GLY A 309 -22.72 1.24 -8.00
C GLY A 309 -23.89 1.19 -8.98
N LEU A 310 -23.71 0.53 -10.15
CA LEU A 310 -24.76 0.40 -11.17
C LEU A 310 -25.74 -0.75 -10.92
N THR A 311 -25.37 -1.75 -10.12
CA THR A 311 -26.20 -2.93 -9.85
C THR A 311 -26.59 -3.04 -8.38
N SER A 312 -26.83 -1.92 -7.73
CA SER A 312 -27.30 -1.84 -6.34
C SER A 312 -26.42 -2.61 -5.34
N GLY A 313 -25.12 -2.70 -5.62
CA GLY A 313 -24.14 -3.30 -4.73
C GLY A 313 -23.41 -2.28 -3.88
N ILE A 314 -22.87 -2.73 -2.76
CA ILE A 314 -21.92 -1.92 -1.95
C ILE A 314 -20.51 -2.02 -2.52
N PRO A 315 -19.63 -1.01 -2.28
CA PRO A 315 -18.24 -1.07 -2.73
C PRO A 315 -17.51 -2.26 -2.12
N GLY A 316 -16.52 -2.78 -2.85
CA GLY A 316 -15.73 -3.92 -2.45
C GLY A 316 -14.27 -3.81 -2.88
N CYS A 317 -13.48 -4.79 -2.46
CA CYS A 317 -12.08 -4.96 -2.85
C CYS A 317 -11.69 -6.44 -2.86
N GLY A 318 -10.41 -6.74 -3.09
CA GLY A 318 -9.89 -8.09 -2.98
C GLY A 318 -10.05 -8.67 -1.58
N SER A 319 -10.45 -9.93 -1.47
CA SER A 319 -10.59 -10.64 -0.21
C SER A 319 -9.56 -11.75 -0.08
N PHE A 320 -8.70 -11.68 0.93
CA PHE A 320 -7.69 -12.70 1.18
C PHE A 320 -8.31 -14.09 1.41
N THR A 321 -9.34 -14.17 2.25
CA THR A 321 -9.97 -15.45 2.61
C THR A 321 -10.64 -16.12 1.41
N ARG A 322 -11.37 -15.37 0.60
CA ARG A 322 -12.01 -15.89 -0.62
C ARG A 322 -10.98 -16.29 -1.66
N SER A 323 -9.96 -15.45 -1.87
CA SER A 323 -8.89 -15.72 -2.84
C SER A 323 -8.05 -16.93 -2.45
N ALA A 324 -7.69 -17.06 -1.16
CA ALA A 324 -6.99 -18.23 -0.66
C ALA A 324 -7.85 -19.52 -0.84
N LEU A 325 -9.17 -19.40 -0.68
CA LEU A 325 -10.09 -20.53 -0.89
C LEU A 325 -10.15 -20.93 -2.37
N VAL A 326 -10.17 -19.97 -3.31
CA VAL A 326 -10.08 -20.27 -4.77
C VAL A 326 -8.82 -21.11 -5.05
N VAL A 327 -7.66 -20.67 -4.53
CA VAL A 327 -6.37 -21.36 -4.73
C VAL A 327 -6.35 -22.74 -4.09
N THR A 328 -6.81 -22.86 -2.83
CA THR A 328 -6.77 -24.13 -2.07
C THR A 328 -7.80 -25.13 -2.56
N SER A 329 -8.89 -24.67 -3.17
CA SER A 329 -9.90 -25.53 -3.83
C SER A 329 -9.48 -26.00 -5.22
N GLY A 330 -8.30 -25.63 -5.69
CA GLY A 330 -7.73 -26.10 -6.94
C GLY A 330 -8.11 -25.25 -8.16
N GLY A 331 -8.60 -24.03 -7.96
CA GLY A 331 -8.82 -23.06 -9.03
C GLY A 331 -7.54 -22.82 -9.83
N ARG A 332 -7.65 -22.71 -11.15
CA ARG A 332 -6.53 -22.61 -12.09
C ARG A 332 -6.45 -21.29 -12.81
N SER A 333 -7.59 -20.60 -12.89
CA SER A 333 -7.70 -19.35 -13.64
C SER A 333 -8.65 -18.35 -12.93
N ARG A 334 -8.75 -17.16 -13.46
CA ARG A 334 -9.73 -16.14 -13.02
C ARG A 334 -11.19 -16.58 -13.21
N MET A 335 -11.41 -17.59 -14.09
CA MET A 335 -12.76 -18.13 -14.32
C MET A 335 -13.36 -18.76 -13.08
N GLY A 336 -12.55 -19.25 -12.12
CA GLY A 336 -13.02 -19.68 -10.81
C GLY A 336 -13.76 -18.58 -10.05
N THR A 337 -13.23 -17.36 -10.09
CA THR A 337 -13.89 -16.17 -9.50
C THR A 337 -15.10 -15.72 -10.32
N VAL A 338 -15.01 -15.75 -11.66
CA VAL A 338 -16.14 -15.44 -12.55
C VAL A 338 -17.31 -16.38 -12.30
N PHE A 339 -17.06 -17.68 -12.21
CA PHE A 339 -18.10 -18.67 -11.90
C PHE A 339 -18.67 -18.49 -10.49
N SER A 340 -17.84 -18.05 -9.53
CA SER A 340 -18.35 -17.73 -8.19
C SER A 340 -19.37 -16.59 -8.23
N GLY A 341 -19.10 -15.53 -9.00
CA GLY A 341 -20.05 -14.44 -9.22
C GLY A 341 -21.33 -14.88 -9.94
N LEU A 342 -21.22 -15.76 -10.95
CA LEU A 342 -22.37 -16.32 -11.64
C LEU A 342 -23.22 -17.24 -10.73
N LEU A 343 -22.55 -18.05 -9.90
CA LEU A 343 -23.26 -18.95 -8.95
C LEU A 343 -23.89 -18.20 -7.77
N ALA A 344 -23.47 -16.96 -7.49
CA ALA A 344 -24.09 -16.15 -6.46
C ALA A 344 -25.57 -15.85 -6.76
N LEU A 345 -25.97 -15.74 -8.04
CA LEU A 345 -27.35 -15.50 -8.44
C LEU A 345 -28.28 -16.69 -8.09
N PRO A 346 -28.06 -17.93 -8.54
CA PRO A 346 -28.88 -19.05 -8.11
C PRO A 346 -28.81 -19.27 -6.59
N MET A 347 -27.66 -18.97 -5.96
CA MET A 347 -27.53 -19.05 -4.52
C MET A 347 -28.45 -18.06 -3.78
N LEU A 348 -28.69 -16.87 -4.35
CA LEU A 348 -29.65 -15.92 -3.81
C LEU A 348 -31.05 -16.53 -3.74
N PHE A 349 -31.53 -17.16 -4.82
CA PHE A 349 -32.85 -17.77 -4.85
C PHE A 349 -33.00 -18.93 -3.84
N VAL A 350 -31.94 -19.72 -3.66
CA VAL A 350 -31.92 -20.80 -2.67
C VAL A 350 -31.86 -20.28 -1.26
N MET A 351 -31.11 -19.18 -1.05
CA MET A 351 -30.87 -18.61 0.28
C MET A 351 -31.98 -17.66 0.75
N ALA A 352 -32.68 -16.97 -0.16
CA ALA A 352 -33.67 -15.95 0.20
C ALA A 352 -34.74 -16.47 1.21
N PRO A 353 -35.36 -17.65 1.03
CA PRO A 353 -36.31 -18.17 2.00
C PRO A 353 -35.65 -18.56 3.34
N LEU A 354 -34.39 -18.99 3.32
CA LEU A 354 -33.66 -19.37 4.54
C LEU A 354 -33.24 -18.15 5.35
N VAL A 355 -32.91 -17.05 4.69
CA VAL A 355 -32.46 -15.81 5.33
C VAL A 355 -33.56 -15.10 6.11
N SER A 356 -34.83 -15.23 5.68
CA SER A 356 -35.97 -14.65 6.42
C SER A 356 -36.07 -15.17 7.86
N TRP A 357 -35.64 -16.42 8.07
CA TRP A 357 -35.63 -17.11 9.38
C TRP A 357 -34.29 -17.00 10.10
N LEU A 358 -33.30 -16.26 9.53
CA LEU A 358 -31.96 -16.14 10.08
C LEU A 358 -31.96 -15.20 11.28
N PRO A 359 -31.54 -15.66 12.47
CA PRO A 359 -31.44 -14.80 13.65
C PRO A 359 -30.28 -13.79 13.52
N MET A 360 -30.52 -12.53 13.82
CA MET A 360 -29.47 -11.49 13.86
C MET A 360 -28.31 -11.85 14.81
N PRO A 361 -28.53 -12.42 16.03
CA PRO A 361 -27.43 -12.88 16.88
C PRO A 361 -26.55 -13.96 16.25
N ALA A 362 -27.08 -14.80 15.34
CA ALA A 362 -26.26 -15.78 14.62
C ALA A 362 -25.25 -15.09 13.68
N LEU A 363 -25.69 -14.04 12.96
CA LEU A 363 -24.78 -13.24 12.14
C LEU A 363 -23.76 -12.48 12.99
N ALA A 364 -24.18 -11.94 14.14
CA ALA A 364 -23.27 -11.32 15.09
C ALA A 364 -22.20 -12.32 15.57
N GLY A 365 -22.56 -13.57 15.84
CA GLY A 365 -21.61 -14.65 16.16
C GLY A 365 -20.61 -14.91 15.05
N VAL A 366 -21.05 -14.95 13.79
CA VAL A 366 -20.16 -15.05 12.62
C VAL A 366 -19.17 -13.90 12.57
N LEU A 367 -19.66 -12.66 12.76
CA LEU A 367 -18.85 -11.45 12.71
C LEU A 367 -17.84 -11.38 13.84
N LEU A 368 -18.22 -11.78 15.06
CA LEU A 368 -17.29 -11.90 16.19
C LEU A 368 -16.16 -12.89 15.87
N LEU A 369 -16.48 -14.04 15.29
CA LEU A 369 -15.46 -15.02 14.90
C LEU A 369 -14.56 -14.49 13.77
N ILE A 370 -15.11 -13.77 12.81
CA ILE A 370 -14.31 -13.09 11.75
C ILE A 370 -13.39 -12.06 12.37
N SER A 371 -13.87 -11.23 13.29
CA SER A 371 -13.07 -10.21 13.98
C SER A 371 -11.87 -10.81 14.69
N VAL A 372 -12.06 -11.90 15.44
CA VAL A 372 -10.95 -12.61 16.09
C VAL A 372 -9.92 -13.11 15.07
N ASN A 373 -10.38 -13.65 13.96
CA ASN A 373 -9.49 -14.17 12.89
C ASN A 373 -8.77 -13.07 12.09
N MET A 374 -9.21 -11.81 12.18
CA MET A 374 -8.51 -10.67 11.57
C MET A 374 -7.27 -10.23 12.34
N ILE A 375 -7.17 -10.58 13.62
CA ILE A 375 -6.02 -10.23 14.46
C ILE A 375 -4.88 -11.20 14.16
N ASP A 376 -3.96 -10.79 13.28
CA ASP A 376 -2.76 -11.56 12.94
C ASP A 376 -1.67 -11.32 14.00
N ILE A 377 -1.70 -12.10 15.07
CA ILE A 377 -0.72 -12.02 16.17
C ILE A 377 0.72 -12.24 15.69
N PRO A 378 1.04 -13.21 14.82
CA PRO A 378 2.36 -13.35 14.21
C PRO A 378 2.83 -12.08 13.49
N ALA A 379 1.99 -11.47 12.65
CA ALA A 379 2.32 -10.23 11.94
C ALA A 379 2.53 -9.05 12.89
N ILE A 380 1.69 -8.91 13.92
CA ILE A 380 1.85 -7.89 14.97
C ILE A 380 3.20 -8.07 15.68
N ARG A 381 3.55 -9.30 16.07
CA ARG A 381 4.85 -9.58 16.73
C ARG A 381 6.03 -9.27 15.81
N LEU A 382 5.91 -9.58 14.50
CA LEU A 382 6.92 -9.24 13.50
C LEU A 382 7.15 -7.73 13.46
N CYS A 383 6.08 -6.93 13.31
CA CYS A 383 6.17 -5.47 13.25
C CYS A 383 6.76 -4.86 14.55
N LEU A 384 6.39 -5.41 15.73
CA LEU A 384 6.93 -4.95 17.01
C LEU A 384 8.43 -5.25 17.19
N ARG A 385 8.95 -6.30 16.53
CA ARG A 385 10.35 -6.72 16.63
C ARG A 385 11.24 -6.20 15.51
N ALA A 386 10.67 -5.83 14.34
CA ALA A 386 11.41 -5.46 13.16
C ALA A 386 12.23 -4.18 13.36
N THR A 387 11.60 -3.02 13.35
CA THR A 387 12.30 -1.74 13.55
C THR A 387 11.54 -0.85 14.55
N ARG A 388 12.25 0.18 15.10
CA ARG A 388 11.58 1.18 15.96
C ARG A 388 10.50 1.95 15.19
N ILE A 389 10.72 2.18 13.90
CA ILE A 389 9.79 2.87 13.01
C ILE A 389 8.52 2.04 12.85
N ASP A 390 8.65 0.76 12.47
CA ASP A 390 7.50 -0.14 12.30
C ASP A 390 6.66 -0.26 13.57
N ARG A 391 7.30 -0.27 14.72
CA ARG A 391 6.63 -0.29 16.02
C ARG A 391 5.78 0.95 16.25
N TRP A 392 6.33 2.14 16.00
CA TRP A 392 5.58 3.39 16.18
C TRP A 392 4.46 3.55 15.17
N VAL A 393 4.70 3.18 13.90
CA VAL A 393 3.67 3.16 12.87
C VAL A 393 2.52 2.25 13.29
N LEU A 394 2.82 1.02 13.75
CA LEU A 394 1.82 0.07 14.22
C LEU A 394 1.02 0.63 15.41
N LEU A 395 1.69 1.13 16.45
CA LEU A 395 1.02 1.60 17.66
C LEU A 395 0.16 2.84 17.41
N ILE A 396 0.68 3.81 16.66
CA ILE A 396 -0.05 5.06 16.35
C ILE A 396 -1.24 4.77 15.45
N THR A 397 -1.06 3.96 14.38
CA THR A 397 -2.17 3.58 13.50
C THR A 397 -3.24 2.80 14.25
N PHE A 398 -2.85 1.85 15.09
CA PHE A 398 -3.78 1.08 15.92
C PHE A 398 -4.56 1.97 16.90
N ALA A 399 -3.86 2.85 17.63
CA ALA A 399 -4.50 3.80 18.54
C ALA A 399 -5.44 4.75 17.78
N SER A 400 -5.01 5.28 16.64
CA SER A 400 -5.85 6.13 15.79
C SER A 400 -7.12 5.40 15.32
N THR A 401 -7.02 4.10 15.01
CA THR A 401 -8.18 3.29 14.60
C THR A 401 -9.22 3.14 15.71
N LEU A 402 -8.80 3.10 16.97
CA LEU A 402 -9.72 2.98 18.12
C LEU A 402 -10.26 4.31 18.61
N LEU A 403 -9.48 5.40 18.48
CA LEU A 403 -9.80 6.72 19.02
C LEU A 403 -10.51 7.64 18.02
N LEU A 404 -10.22 7.46 16.74
CA LEU A 404 -10.74 8.27 15.64
C LEU A 404 -11.64 7.42 14.74
N ASP A 405 -12.17 8.06 13.69
CA ASP A 405 -12.85 7.34 12.62
C ASP A 405 -11.86 6.48 11.83
N LEU A 406 -12.33 5.34 11.35
CA LEU A 406 -11.53 4.37 10.62
C LEU A 406 -10.88 4.98 9.36
N GLU A 407 -11.59 5.89 8.69
CA GLU A 407 -11.12 6.65 7.54
C GLU A 407 -9.89 7.50 7.89
N ARG A 408 -9.99 8.31 8.95
CA ARG A 408 -8.88 9.18 9.41
C ARG A 408 -7.68 8.37 9.86
N ALA A 409 -7.91 7.21 10.48
CA ALA A 409 -6.83 6.33 10.91
C ALA A 409 -5.99 5.80 9.74
N VAL A 410 -6.62 5.45 8.61
CA VAL A 410 -5.90 5.03 7.39
C VAL A 410 -5.02 6.16 6.87
N PHE A 411 -5.55 7.38 6.74
CA PHE A 411 -4.77 8.53 6.29
C PHE A 411 -3.60 8.84 7.21
N ILE A 412 -3.82 8.80 8.53
CA ILE A 412 -2.75 9.00 9.53
C ILE A 412 -1.67 7.92 9.37
N GLY A 413 -2.06 6.66 9.25
CA GLY A 413 -1.11 5.55 9.08
C GLY A 413 -0.27 5.68 7.82
N VAL A 414 -0.91 5.99 6.69
CA VAL A 414 -0.24 6.18 5.40
C VAL A 414 0.70 7.38 5.45
N LEU A 415 0.21 8.52 5.93
CA LEU A 415 1.01 9.74 6.03
C LEU A 415 2.21 9.56 6.96
N LEU A 416 2.00 8.93 8.11
CA LEU A 416 3.07 8.62 9.07
C LEU A 416 4.11 7.68 8.45
N SER A 417 3.67 6.62 7.77
CA SER A 417 4.56 5.67 7.10
C SER A 417 5.42 6.36 6.04
N LEU A 418 4.80 7.21 5.22
CA LEU A 418 5.50 7.96 4.17
C LEU A 418 6.49 8.97 4.79
N THR A 419 6.06 9.72 5.81
CA THR A 419 6.92 10.69 6.50
C THR A 419 8.15 10.02 7.12
N LEU A 420 7.96 8.89 7.81
CA LEU A 420 9.06 8.16 8.42
C LEU A 420 9.96 7.49 7.38
N PHE A 421 9.42 7.07 6.24
CA PHE A 421 10.22 6.59 5.12
C PHE A 421 11.10 7.70 4.53
N ILE A 422 10.53 8.89 4.27
CA ILE A 422 11.26 10.07 3.79
C ILE A 422 12.33 10.47 4.81
N TYR A 423 11.96 10.54 6.10
CA TYR A 423 12.91 10.84 7.18
C TYR A 423 14.10 9.88 7.17
N LYS A 424 13.86 8.56 7.05
CA LYS A 424 14.93 7.56 6.98
C LYS A 424 15.79 7.72 5.72
N ALA A 425 15.17 8.03 4.59
CA ALA A 425 15.88 8.26 3.33
C ALA A 425 16.72 9.55 3.36
N ALA A 426 16.28 10.55 4.14
CA ALA A 426 16.99 11.83 4.33
C ALA A 426 18.23 11.76 5.25
N HIS A 427 18.52 10.59 5.84
CA HIS A 427 19.70 10.41 6.69
C HIS A 427 20.69 9.45 6.02
N PRO A 428 21.50 9.93 5.06
CA PRO A 428 22.59 9.15 4.49
C PRO A 428 23.60 8.84 5.58
N ARG A 429 24.30 7.73 5.42
CA ARG A 429 25.38 7.35 6.35
C ARG A 429 26.71 7.76 5.74
N VAL A 430 27.43 8.62 6.41
CA VAL A 430 28.83 8.90 6.10
C VAL A 430 29.70 8.18 7.13
N ARG A 431 30.58 7.35 6.64
CA ARG A 431 31.54 6.61 7.50
C ARG A 431 32.95 6.99 7.11
N ARG A 432 33.73 7.43 8.08
CA ARG A 432 35.17 7.53 7.95
C ARG A 432 35.77 6.15 8.15
N LEU A 433 36.46 5.63 7.12
CA LEU A 433 37.15 4.35 7.23
C LEU A 433 38.42 4.49 8.06
N ARG A 434 38.62 3.52 8.94
CA ARG A 434 39.87 3.35 9.70
C ARG A 434 40.74 2.30 9.01
N ALA A 435 42.05 2.32 9.24
CA ALA A 435 42.98 1.34 8.67
C ALA A 435 42.58 -0.13 8.97
N THR A 436 41.87 -0.37 10.06
CA THR A 436 41.38 -1.70 10.48
C THR A 436 40.08 -2.12 9.80
N ASP A 437 39.45 -1.27 8.99
CA ASP A 437 38.17 -1.58 8.34
C ASP A 437 38.36 -2.65 7.25
N PRO A 438 37.46 -3.66 7.15
CA PRO A 438 37.52 -4.68 6.12
C PRO A 438 37.55 -4.17 4.67
N LEU A 439 36.99 -2.99 4.41
CA LEU A 439 37.06 -2.34 3.10
C LEU A 439 38.48 -1.87 2.75
N MET A 440 39.34 -1.69 3.74
CA MET A 440 40.74 -1.28 3.56
C MET A 440 41.68 -2.46 3.19
N ARG A 441 41.18 -3.70 3.06
CA ARG A 441 41.97 -4.85 2.57
C ARG A 441 42.58 -4.63 1.19
N TYR A 442 42.00 -3.75 0.40
CA TYR A 442 42.48 -3.38 -0.93
C TYR A 442 43.43 -2.19 -0.91
N ALA A 443 43.70 -1.64 0.29
CA ALA A 443 44.67 -0.56 0.43
C ALA A 443 46.09 -1.07 0.25
N PRO A 444 46.99 -0.29 -0.34
CA PRO A 444 48.41 -0.57 -0.35
C PRO A 444 48.96 -0.77 1.08
N ASN A 445 49.95 -1.64 1.25
CA ASN A 445 50.49 -2.05 2.56
C ASN A 445 51.05 -0.91 3.41
N ASN A 446 51.31 0.28 2.81
CA ASN A 446 51.75 1.49 3.50
C ASN A 446 50.77 2.63 3.20
N MET A 447 49.74 2.77 4.02
CA MET A 447 48.83 3.95 3.96
C MET A 447 49.56 5.18 4.52
N PRO A 448 49.72 6.24 3.73
CA PRO A 448 50.35 7.45 4.22
C PRO A 448 49.52 8.12 5.31
N GLU A 449 50.18 8.70 6.30
CA GLU A 449 49.50 9.51 7.31
C GLU A 449 48.80 10.71 6.67
N GLY A 450 47.56 10.99 7.13
CA GLY A 450 46.76 12.11 6.63
C GLY A 450 45.81 11.74 5.46
N LEU A 451 45.77 10.48 4.99
CA LEU A 451 44.76 10.03 4.04
C LEU A 451 43.48 9.67 4.79
N VAL A 452 42.35 10.27 4.39
CA VAL A 452 41.02 10.02 4.96
C VAL A 452 40.09 9.51 3.88
N VAL A 453 39.35 8.43 4.17
CA VAL A 453 38.35 7.87 3.27
C VAL A 453 36.97 8.06 3.88
N TYR A 454 36.13 8.81 3.19
CA TYR A 454 34.70 8.92 3.52
C TYR A 454 33.88 8.02 2.62
N VAL A 455 33.12 7.10 3.20
CA VAL A 455 32.15 6.26 2.49
C VAL A 455 30.78 6.84 2.71
N ILE A 456 30.12 7.25 1.63
CA ILE A 456 28.74 7.75 1.66
C ILE A 456 27.81 6.64 1.17
N GLU A 457 26.82 6.30 2.01
CA GLU A 457 25.85 5.25 1.73
C GLU A 457 24.43 5.81 1.78
N GLY A 458 23.61 5.53 0.76
CA GLY A 458 22.20 5.89 0.72
C GLY A 458 21.82 6.75 -0.48
N THR A 459 20.82 7.61 -0.28
CA THR A 459 20.31 8.54 -1.30
C THR A 459 20.76 9.97 -0.97
N LEU A 460 21.22 10.68 -1.98
CA LEU A 460 21.61 12.08 -1.86
C LEU A 460 20.60 12.95 -2.63
N PHE A 461 19.66 13.53 -1.90
CA PHE A 461 18.61 14.38 -2.43
C PHE A 461 18.42 15.59 -1.50
N PHE A 462 17.61 16.56 -1.90
CA PHE A 462 17.45 17.82 -1.17
C PHE A 462 17.21 17.64 0.35
N GLY A 463 16.50 16.60 0.78
CA GLY A 463 16.23 16.31 2.19
C GLY A 463 17.44 15.75 2.96
N ALA A 464 18.46 15.25 2.26
CA ALA A 464 19.63 14.61 2.86
C ALA A 464 20.84 15.57 3.04
N ILE A 465 20.78 16.77 2.46
CA ILE A 465 21.93 17.67 2.35
C ILE A 465 22.42 18.11 3.72
N HIS A 466 21.55 18.61 4.56
CA HIS A 466 21.93 19.10 5.89
C HIS A 466 22.64 18.05 6.74
N GLU A 467 22.17 16.80 6.68
CA GLU A 467 22.80 15.69 7.40
C GLU A 467 24.12 15.27 6.76
N LEU A 468 24.20 15.28 5.42
CA LEU A 468 25.44 15.04 4.69
C LEU A 468 26.50 16.06 5.04
N GLU A 469 26.15 17.35 5.00
CA GLU A 469 27.03 18.44 5.37
C GLU A 469 27.51 18.32 6.81
N ARG A 470 26.59 18.08 7.75
CA ARG A 470 26.93 17.92 9.16
C ARG A 470 27.97 16.81 9.36
N GLN A 471 27.81 15.66 8.69
CA GLN A 471 28.71 14.51 8.83
C GLN A 471 30.04 14.68 8.07
N LEU A 472 30.06 15.44 6.97
CA LEU A 472 31.29 15.73 6.22
C LEU A 472 32.10 16.87 6.85
N TYR A 473 31.45 17.78 7.59
CA TYR A 473 32.07 18.96 8.18
C TYR A 473 32.37 18.84 9.68
N GLU A 474 32.18 17.63 10.27
CA GLU A 474 32.70 17.37 11.62
C GLU A 474 34.21 17.68 11.60
N GLU A 475 34.61 18.72 12.34
CA GLU A 475 35.99 19.24 12.37
C GLU A 475 36.91 18.19 12.96
N ASP A 476 37.90 17.78 12.16
CA ASP A 476 39.06 17.06 12.67
C ASP A 476 40.03 18.07 13.27
N ASP A 477 40.61 17.78 14.42
CA ASP A 477 41.67 18.60 15.06
C ASP A 477 42.89 18.82 14.13
N THR A 478 43.06 17.91 13.14
CA THR A 478 44.09 18.01 12.11
C THR A 478 43.48 17.88 10.72
N PRO A 479 43.68 18.86 9.81
CA PRO A 479 43.16 18.75 8.45
C PRO A 479 43.78 17.56 7.72
N PRO A 480 42.97 16.74 6.98
CA PRO A 480 43.50 15.65 6.20
C PRO A 480 44.42 16.17 5.09
N ARG A 481 45.44 15.40 4.74
CA ARG A 481 46.33 15.71 3.61
C ARG A 481 45.72 15.29 2.25
N LEU A 482 44.80 14.36 2.26
CA LEU A 482 44.04 13.89 1.09
C LEU A 482 42.75 13.24 1.53
N VAL A 483 41.69 13.48 0.77
CA VAL A 483 40.38 12.87 0.97
C VAL A 483 40.03 11.94 -0.18
N VAL A 484 39.59 10.72 0.11
CA VAL A 484 38.97 9.80 -0.85
C VAL A 484 37.47 9.76 -0.56
N LEU A 485 36.67 10.25 -1.48
CA LEU A 485 35.21 10.29 -1.35
C LEU A 485 34.60 9.09 -2.10
N HIS A 486 34.12 8.10 -1.37
CA HIS A 486 33.63 6.85 -1.92
C HIS A 486 32.10 6.84 -2.04
N LEU A 487 31.58 6.97 -3.28
CA LEU A 487 30.17 7.08 -3.62
C LEU A 487 29.57 5.80 -4.24
N THR A 488 30.28 4.67 -4.20
CA THR A 488 29.82 3.43 -4.87
C THR A 488 28.51 2.91 -4.30
N ARG A 489 28.18 3.26 -3.06
CA ARG A 489 26.93 2.89 -2.38
C ARG A 489 25.87 4.01 -2.38
N VAL A 490 26.05 5.02 -3.21
CA VAL A 490 25.04 6.02 -3.50
C VAL A 490 24.17 5.50 -4.63
N PHE A 491 22.88 5.30 -4.36
CA PHE A 491 21.93 4.72 -5.31
C PHE A 491 21.19 5.78 -6.12
N TRP A 492 21.03 6.96 -5.55
CA TRP A 492 20.31 8.07 -6.15
C TRP A 492 20.98 9.38 -5.78
N LEU A 493 21.12 10.27 -6.77
CA LEU A 493 21.66 11.61 -6.64
C LEU A 493 20.75 12.56 -7.40
N ASP A 494 20.34 13.68 -6.79
CA ASP A 494 19.65 14.77 -7.47
C ASP A 494 20.55 16.00 -7.64
N ALA A 495 20.03 17.07 -8.24
CA ALA A 495 20.78 18.30 -8.44
C ALA A 495 21.25 18.92 -7.12
N SER A 496 20.45 18.83 -6.05
CA SER A 496 20.80 19.36 -4.74
C SER A 496 21.93 18.56 -4.08
N GLY A 497 21.88 17.23 -4.19
CA GLY A 497 22.95 16.36 -3.72
C GLY A 497 24.26 16.57 -4.48
N ALA A 498 24.19 16.80 -5.81
CA ALA A 498 25.35 17.13 -6.63
C ALA A 498 25.98 18.47 -6.20
N HIS A 499 25.15 19.50 -5.97
CA HIS A 499 25.62 20.79 -5.50
C HIS A 499 26.28 20.75 -4.10
N ALA A 500 25.74 19.95 -3.19
CA ALA A 500 26.35 19.74 -1.87
C ALA A 500 27.73 19.06 -1.98
N LEU A 501 27.88 18.09 -2.88
CA LEU A 501 29.18 17.47 -3.17
C LEU A 501 30.16 18.48 -3.78
N GLU A 502 29.71 19.32 -4.70
CA GLU A 502 30.48 20.40 -5.29
C GLU A 502 31.00 21.35 -4.23
N GLN A 503 30.16 21.88 -3.37
CA GLN A 503 30.54 22.73 -2.26
C GLN A 503 31.55 22.08 -1.32
N PHE A 504 31.42 20.78 -1.09
CA PHE A 504 32.41 20.02 -0.31
C PHE A 504 33.79 20.00 -1.01
N LEU A 505 33.81 19.74 -2.32
CA LEU A 505 35.02 19.75 -3.13
C LEU A 505 35.70 21.14 -3.10
N GLU A 506 34.93 22.22 -3.32
CA GLU A 506 35.44 23.60 -3.26
C GLU A 506 36.06 23.92 -1.92
N ARG A 507 35.44 23.51 -0.80
CA ARG A 507 36.00 23.72 0.55
C ARG A 507 37.28 22.92 0.78
N CYS A 508 37.36 21.69 0.28
CA CYS A 508 38.60 20.91 0.33
C CYS A 508 39.71 21.61 -0.43
N TYR A 509 39.42 22.13 -1.63
CA TYR A 509 40.37 22.88 -2.44
C TYR A 509 40.83 24.19 -1.76
N ALA A 510 39.88 24.95 -1.17
CA ALA A 510 40.19 26.17 -0.43
C ALA A 510 41.13 25.92 0.76
N ARG A 511 41.09 24.69 1.34
CA ARG A 511 42.02 24.26 2.41
C ARG A 511 43.26 23.55 1.90
N SER A 512 43.46 23.53 0.58
CA SER A 512 44.58 22.84 -0.05
C SER A 512 44.57 21.30 0.14
N VAL A 513 43.36 20.70 0.28
CA VAL A 513 43.18 19.26 0.46
C VAL A 513 42.69 18.66 -0.86
N PRO A 514 43.51 17.84 -1.55
CA PRO A 514 43.08 17.15 -2.76
C PRO A 514 42.01 16.09 -2.47
N VAL A 515 41.11 15.89 -3.43
CA VAL A 515 40.03 14.90 -3.32
C VAL A 515 40.08 13.93 -4.49
N VAL A 516 40.03 12.64 -4.18
CA VAL A 516 39.81 11.57 -5.15
C VAL A 516 38.36 11.08 -5.02
N LEU A 517 37.64 11.08 -6.13
CA LEU A 517 36.25 10.67 -6.19
C LEU A 517 36.14 9.23 -6.69
N VAL A 518 35.46 8.34 -5.93
CA VAL A 518 35.23 6.96 -6.32
C VAL A 518 33.75 6.74 -6.64
N VAL A 519 33.39 6.53 -7.91
CA VAL A 519 32.03 6.45 -8.41
C VAL A 519 31.82 5.16 -9.21
N GLY A 520 31.25 4.12 -8.60
CA GLY A 520 30.97 2.85 -9.27
C GLY A 520 29.64 2.80 -10.04
N SER A 521 28.71 3.71 -9.74
CA SER A 521 27.39 3.78 -10.40
C SER A 521 27.44 4.64 -11.65
N ARG A 522 27.10 4.09 -12.82
CA ARG A 522 27.02 4.86 -14.08
C ARG A 522 26.04 6.02 -13.98
N ASN A 523 24.86 5.78 -13.36
CA ASN A 523 23.82 6.81 -13.20
C ASN A 523 24.31 8.00 -12.37
N VAL A 524 25.00 7.74 -11.26
CA VAL A 524 25.59 8.79 -10.40
C VAL A 524 26.70 9.52 -11.14
N ARG A 525 27.56 8.82 -11.87
CA ARG A 525 28.61 9.41 -12.70
C ARG A 525 28.04 10.33 -13.79
N ASP A 526 26.99 9.87 -14.49
CA ASP A 526 26.34 10.66 -15.54
C ASP A 526 25.72 11.96 -14.97
N ILE A 527 25.16 11.90 -13.76
CA ILE A 527 24.62 13.10 -13.11
C ILE A 527 25.75 14.03 -12.71
N LEU A 528 26.80 13.54 -12.06
CA LEU A 528 27.96 14.34 -11.65
C LEU A 528 28.69 14.98 -12.87
N GLY A 529 28.74 14.27 -14.01
CA GLY A 529 29.26 14.83 -15.25
C GLY A 529 28.38 15.94 -15.83
N ARG A 530 27.05 15.70 -15.87
CA ARG A 530 26.10 16.71 -16.38
C ARG A 530 26.00 17.95 -15.50
N THR A 531 26.22 17.81 -14.20
CA THR A 531 26.20 18.93 -13.24
C THR A 531 27.55 19.65 -13.13
N GLY A 532 28.60 19.15 -13.81
CA GLY A 532 29.94 19.77 -13.80
C GLY A 532 30.80 19.42 -12.59
N VAL A 533 30.29 18.62 -11.65
CA VAL A 533 31.05 18.24 -10.44
C VAL A 533 32.34 17.46 -10.79
N ILE A 534 32.29 16.61 -11.81
CA ILE A 534 33.47 15.87 -12.29
C ILE A 534 34.48 16.83 -12.94
N ASP A 535 34.00 17.86 -13.61
CA ASP A 535 34.85 18.84 -14.32
C ASP A 535 35.61 19.77 -13.31
N CYS A 536 35.18 19.81 -12.04
CA CYS A 536 35.94 20.48 -10.96
C CYS A 536 37.16 19.67 -10.53
N LEU A 537 37.24 18.40 -10.87
CA LEU A 537 38.35 17.52 -10.58
C LEU A 537 39.27 17.48 -11.80
N SER A 538 40.59 17.50 -11.57
CA SER A 538 41.58 17.30 -12.64
C SER A 538 41.43 15.87 -13.22
N ASP A 539 41.78 15.68 -14.48
CA ASP A 539 41.79 14.39 -15.13
C ASP A 539 42.62 13.37 -14.34
N GLY A 540 42.01 12.22 -14.02
CA GLY A 540 42.66 11.16 -13.26
C GLY A 540 42.27 11.05 -11.79
N PHE A 541 41.48 11.98 -11.24
CA PHE A 541 41.03 11.91 -9.84
C PHE A 541 39.66 11.24 -9.64
N VAL A 542 39.08 10.66 -10.68
CA VAL A 542 37.84 9.88 -10.64
C VAL A 542 38.17 8.42 -10.87
N ALA A 543 37.82 7.56 -9.91
CA ALA A 543 38.03 6.12 -9.95
C ALA A 543 36.71 5.34 -9.96
N ASP A 544 36.73 4.13 -10.51
CA ASP A 544 35.58 3.23 -10.52
C ASP A 544 35.49 2.38 -9.25
N THR A 545 36.64 2.01 -8.69
CA THR A 545 36.74 1.16 -7.50
C THR A 545 37.49 1.86 -6.37
N LEU A 546 37.21 1.44 -5.14
CA LEU A 546 37.94 1.96 -3.96
C LEU A 546 39.43 1.68 -4.06
N GLY A 547 39.81 0.50 -4.58
CA GLY A 547 41.22 0.12 -4.76
C GLY A 547 41.96 1.05 -5.70
N ASP A 548 41.33 1.44 -6.82
CA ASP A 548 41.95 2.38 -7.78
C ASP A 548 42.00 3.78 -7.18
N GLY A 549 40.93 4.22 -6.48
CA GLY A 549 40.92 5.50 -5.80
C GLY A 549 41.99 5.62 -4.72
N LEU A 550 42.22 4.57 -3.95
CA LEU A 550 43.30 4.52 -2.95
C LEU A 550 44.67 4.54 -3.60
N ARG A 551 44.85 3.85 -4.71
CA ARG A 551 46.14 3.82 -5.46
C ARG A 551 46.47 5.20 -6.00
N ILE A 552 45.49 5.87 -6.62
CA ILE A 552 45.62 7.28 -7.06
C ILE A 552 45.98 8.17 -5.88
N GLY A 553 45.27 8.07 -4.74
CA GLY A 553 45.54 8.89 -3.55
C GLY A 553 46.93 8.68 -2.95
N VAL A 554 47.40 7.43 -2.87
CA VAL A 554 48.76 7.10 -2.38
C VAL A 554 49.80 7.61 -3.34
N ASP A 555 49.64 7.46 -4.65
CA ASP A 555 50.54 8.01 -5.66
C ASP A 555 50.66 9.53 -5.58
N MET A 556 49.53 10.21 -5.37
CA MET A 556 49.53 11.69 -5.16
C MET A 556 50.33 12.10 -3.95
N LEU A 557 50.11 11.46 -2.81
CA LEU A 557 50.85 11.79 -1.57
C LEU A 557 52.31 11.46 -1.65
N ASN A 558 52.70 10.34 -2.33
CA ASN A 558 54.10 9.94 -2.46
C ASN A 558 54.87 10.78 -3.46
N ARG A 559 54.24 11.28 -4.52
CA ARG A 559 54.91 12.11 -5.54
C ARG A 559 54.93 13.60 -5.18
N HIS A 560 54.42 14.01 -4.02
CA HIS A 560 54.23 15.44 -3.67
C HIS A 560 53.59 16.22 -4.83
N ILE A 561 52.61 15.64 -5.50
CA ILE A 561 51.91 16.26 -6.61
C ILE A 561 51.15 17.46 -6.05
N CYS A 562 51.68 18.65 -6.34
CA CYS A 562 51.03 19.92 -6.04
C CYS A 562 49.79 20.03 -6.94
N CYS A 563 48.61 19.85 -6.37
CA CYS A 563 47.34 20.15 -7.07
C CYS A 563 46.92 21.61 -6.82
N HIS A 564 47.87 22.51 -6.50
CA HIS A 564 47.59 23.91 -6.21
C HIS A 564 47.98 24.82 -7.35
N THR A 565 47.01 25.53 -7.85
CA THR A 565 47.16 26.80 -8.54
C THR A 565 47.84 27.79 -7.60
N GLY A 566 49.12 28.12 -7.84
CA GLY A 566 49.84 29.11 -7.08
C GLY A 566 51.08 28.60 -6.31
N CYS A 567 51.53 27.36 -6.58
CA CYS A 567 52.84 26.96 -6.10
C CYS A 567 53.93 27.84 -6.78
N PRO A 568 54.79 28.53 -6.03
CA PRO A 568 55.91 29.27 -6.64
C PRO A 568 56.80 28.25 -7.34
N GLU A 569 57.13 28.48 -8.61
CA GLU A 569 57.93 27.61 -9.48
C GLU A 569 59.25 27.11 -8.89
N GLU A 570 59.79 27.84 -7.92
CA GLU A 570 61.07 27.56 -7.26
C GLU A 570 61.03 26.41 -6.21
N SER A 571 59.85 25.96 -5.78
CA SER A 571 59.71 24.93 -4.73
C SER A 571 59.10 23.61 -5.21
N CYS A 572 58.87 23.43 -6.50
CA CYS A 572 58.29 22.19 -7.08
C CYS A 572 59.40 21.23 -7.54
N PRO A 573 59.65 20.10 -6.87
CA PRO A 573 60.76 19.21 -7.22
C PRO A 573 60.43 18.21 -8.32
N GLY A 574 59.99 18.65 -9.51
CA GLY A 574 59.83 17.70 -10.60
C GLY A 574 59.13 18.19 -11.86
N PRO A 575 59.44 17.56 -13.03
CA PRO A 575 58.97 17.99 -14.35
C PRO A 575 57.50 17.65 -14.64
N ALA A 576 56.70 17.33 -13.66
CA ALA A 576 55.31 16.90 -13.83
C ALA A 576 54.31 17.69 -12.99
N CYS A 577 54.60 18.97 -12.71
CA CYS A 577 53.53 19.86 -12.30
C CYS A 577 52.75 20.26 -13.58
N PRO A 578 51.54 19.74 -13.84
CA PRO A 578 50.73 20.31 -14.89
C PRO A 578 50.49 21.77 -14.45
N THR A 579 50.98 22.74 -15.21
CA THR A 579 50.62 24.14 -15.08
C THR A 579 49.13 24.21 -15.03
N ALA A 580 48.61 24.25 -13.82
CA ALA A 580 47.19 24.09 -13.55
C ALA A 580 46.46 25.30 -14.13
N ALA A 581 45.63 25.02 -15.11
CA ALA A 581 44.50 25.89 -15.31
C ALA A 581 43.74 25.93 -13.98
N ALA A 582 43.58 27.08 -13.40
CA ALA A 582 42.78 27.26 -12.17
C ALA A 582 41.43 26.53 -12.34
N PRO A 583 40.93 25.81 -11.32
CA PRO A 583 39.60 25.27 -11.40
C PRO A 583 38.66 26.42 -11.70
N ARG A 584 38.05 26.40 -12.89
CA ARG A 584 37.08 27.43 -13.28
C ARG A 584 35.89 27.21 -12.37
N SER A 585 35.45 28.28 -11.69
CA SER A 585 34.22 28.18 -10.90
C SER A 585 33.10 27.63 -11.79
N VAL A 586 32.19 26.88 -11.22
CA VAL A 586 31.04 26.32 -11.99
C VAL A 586 30.29 27.41 -12.71
N ASP A 587 30.24 28.64 -12.13
CA ASP A 587 29.67 29.81 -12.80
C ASP A 587 30.42 30.17 -14.08
N GLN A 588 31.74 30.02 -14.14
CA GLN A 588 32.54 30.27 -15.33
C GLN A 588 32.35 29.15 -16.38
N LEU A 589 32.25 27.90 -15.93
CA LEU A 589 31.92 26.74 -16.82
C LEU A 589 30.48 26.79 -17.30
N ALA A 590 29.53 27.20 -16.45
CA ALA A 590 28.12 27.40 -16.84
C ALA A 590 27.99 28.55 -17.84
N GLN A 591 28.72 29.67 -17.64
CA GLN A 591 28.75 30.79 -18.60
C GLN A 591 29.38 30.39 -19.93
N GLN A 592 30.46 29.59 -19.94
CA GLN A 592 31.05 29.07 -21.18
C GLN A 592 30.12 28.11 -21.89
N ARG A 593 29.39 27.22 -21.19
CA ARG A 593 28.38 26.35 -21.81
C ARG A 593 27.18 27.12 -22.34
N LEU A 594 26.71 28.15 -21.64
CA LEU A 594 25.67 29.05 -22.14
C LEU A 594 26.11 29.80 -23.40
N GLN A 595 27.38 30.18 -23.51
CA GLN A 595 27.96 30.80 -24.71
C GLN A 595 28.08 29.76 -25.87
N GLN A 596 28.40 28.51 -25.59
CA GLN A 596 28.46 27.43 -26.60
C GLN A 596 27.08 26.90 -27.00
N MET A 597 26.04 27.13 -26.23
CA MET A 597 24.65 26.76 -26.52
C MET A 597 23.85 27.90 -27.20
N GLN A 598 24.42 29.08 -27.38
CA GLN A 598 23.79 30.09 -28.25
C GLN A 598 23.81 29.57 -29.71
N PRO A 599 22.66 29.47 -30.37
CA PRO A 599 22.62 29.04 -31.77
C PRO A 599 23.48 29.99 -32.59
N GLU A 600 24.36 29.44 -33.42
CA GLU A 600 25.07 30.20 -34.44
C GLU A 600 24.06 31.04 -35.22
N ASP A 601 24.31 32.33 -35.29
CA ASP A 601 23.49 33.31 -35.96
C ASP A 601 23.29 32.84 -37.43
N PRO A 602 22.05 32.61 -37.91
CA PRO A 602 21.81 32.14 -39.24
C PRO A 602 22.25 33.12 -40.35
N ALA A 603 22.77 34.30 -40.00
CA ALA A 603 23.23 35.31 -40.92
C ALA A 603 24.64 35.07 -41.50
N SER A 604 25.40 34.07 -41.07
CA SER A 604 26.76 33.80 -41.56
C SER A 604 26.83 32.75 -42.71
N ARG A 605 25.70 32.25 -43.23
CA ARG A 605 25.63 31.29 -44.34
C ARG A 605 25.16 31.92 -45.67
N THR A 606 25.47 33.16 -45.96
CA THR A 606 25.31 33.70 -47.28
C THR A 606 26.60 34.38 -47.73
N THR A 607 27.54 33.60 -48.24
CA THR A 607 28.49 33.88 -49.32
C THR A 607 29.46 32.70 -49.42
N GLU A 608 29.14 31.79 -50.34
CA GLU A 608 30.10 31.15 -51.24
C GLU A 608 29.40 29.99 -51.97
N HIS A 609 29.12 30.31 -53.27
CA HIS A 609 28.74 29.47 -54.43
C HIS A 609 27.56 28.50 -54.32
#